data_88311b96d88db3745dbf5fd374ea3df6
#
_entry.id   88311b96d88db3745dbf5fd374ea3df6
#
_cell.length_a   1.000
_cell.length_b   1.000
_cell.length_c   1.000
_cell.angle_alpha   90.00
_cell.angle_beta   90.00
_cell.angle_gamma   90.00
#
_symmetry.space_group_name_H-M   'P 1'
#
loop_
_entity.id
_entity.type
_entity.pdbx_description
1 polymer ?
#
loop_
_entity_poly.entity_id
_entity_poly.type
_entity_poly.pdbx_seq_one_letter_code
_entity_poly.pdbx_strand_id
1 'polypeptide(L)'
;MEKVVIRRILISEELNNQERFNAATKSLVSTTKEEMGGKFKIVFGIFAALSIMGILSLVIKITQGFDDKSSWGYYSAIVSLLFGVFGTAPMVAIAPMIAKADWHRPIARIANMFTAAGLSSVLMVFPLIFALPPLVVGGYRRRSIWFDANIYTPHVFFGLAVVGLFLIGLAMLWVSSIPDLAAMRDHSTGRRQRFAKALSRGFVGTERQWISLRARIGMMSTFYFMFLIFVHILYSINFNLELVAGWKDAIYPMYHAMTGIQSGIATIMIAVYLIRKYYKLED
;
A
#
# COMPACT_ATOMS: atom_id res chain seq x y z
N MET A 1 -53.50 8.38 3.85
CA MET A 1 -53.01 7.77 5.09
C MET A 1 -51.82 6.83 4.82
N GLU A 2 -51.88 6.00 3.81
CA GLU A 2 -50.82 5.01 3.50
C GLU A 2 -49.42 5.59 3.27
N LYS A 3 -49.28 6.68 2.48
CA LYS A 3 -47.97 7.35 2.25
C LYS A 3 -47.31 7.90 3.51
N VAL A 4 -48.10 8.28 4.52
CA VAL A 4 -47.57 8.82 5.79
C VAL A 4 -47.04 7.68 6.69
N VAL A 5 -47.72 6.52 6.64
CA VAL A 5 -47.31 5.33 7.40
C VAL A 5 -46.01 4.76 6.81
N ILE A 6 -45.93 4.60 5.49
CA ILE A 6 -44.72 4.13 4.80
C ILE A 6 -43.53 5.06 5.08
N ARG A 7 -43.74 6.37 5.04
CA ARG A 7 -42.68 7.32 5.35
C ARG A 7 -42.21 7.26 6.80
N ARG A 8 -43.11 6.99 7.76
CA ARG A 8 -42.75 6.75 9.19
C ARG A 8 -41.97 5.46 9.36
N ILE A 9 -42.36 4.39 8.71
CA ILE A 9 -41.65 3.10 8.77
C ILE A 9 -40.23 3.25 8.19
N LEU A 10 -40.08 3.85 7.01
CA LEU A 10 -38.77 4.11 6.39
C LEU A 10 -37.88 4.99 7.28
N ILE A 11 -38.43 6.05 7.87
CA ILE A 11 -37.68 6.91 8.81
C ILE A 11 -37.28 6.14 10.06
N SER A 12 -38.15 5.27 10.59
CA SER A 12 -37.81 4.46 11.79
C SER A 12 -36.75 3.40 11.49
N GLU A 13 -36.77 2.78 10.30
CA GLU A 13 -35.71 1.86 9.85
C GLU A 13 -34.37 2.57 9.62
N GLU A 14 -34.38 3.77 9.00
CA GLU A 14 -33.17 4.57 8.84
C GLU A 14 -32.59 5.00 10.19
N LEU A 15 -33.39 5.43 11.13
CA LEU A 15 -32.97 5.78 12.49
C LEU A 15 -32.40 4.57 13.22
N ASN A 16 -33.04 3.41 13.12
CA ASN A 16 -32.54 2.17 13.73
C ASN A 16 -31.22 1.72 13.11
N ASN A 17 -31.07 1.84 11.80
CA ASN A 17 -29.81 1.53 11.11
C ASN A 17 -28.68 2.51 11.50
N GLN A 18 -29.00 3.79 11.65
CA GLN A 18 -28.04 4.81 12.08
C GLN A 18 -27.58 4.58 13.54
N GLU A 19 -28.50 4.22 14.42
CA GLU A 19 -28.20 3.89 15.84
C GLU A 19 -27.34 2.63 15.92
N ARG A 20 -27.64 1.58 15.17
CA ARG A 20 -26.84 0.34 15.07
C ARG A 20 -25.45 0.64 14.54
N PHE A 21 -25.33 1.45 13.49
CA PHE A 21 -24.05 1.87 12.92
C PHE A 21 -23.21 2.66 13.95
N ASN A 22 -23.83 3.60 14.66
CA ASN A 22 -23.17 4.38 15.69
C ASN A 22 -22.73 3.50 16.87
N ALA A 23 -23.56 2.56 17.31
CA ALA A 23 -23.24 1.61 18.38
C ALA A 23 -22.07 0.70 17.97
N ALA A 24 -22.11 0.13 16.75
CA ALA A 24 -21.04 -0.69 16.22
C ALA A 24 -19.72 0.10 16.09
N THR A 25 -19.77 1.33 15.58
CA THR A 25 -18.59 2.19 15.45
C THR A 25 -18.01 2.57 16.80
N LYS A 26 -18.86 2.89 17.78
CA LYS A 26 -18.42 3.18 19.14
C LYS A 26 -17.78 1.96 19.81
N SER A 27 -18.35 0.77 19.63
CA SER A 27 -17.78 -0.47 20.15
C SER A 27 -16.42 -0.76 19.52
N LEU A 28 -16.28 -0.61 18.19
CA LEU A 28 -14.99 -0.78 17.50
C LEU A 28 -13.92 0.17 18.02
N VAL A 29 -14.24 1.44 18.21
CA VAL A 29 -13.29 2.44 18.75
C VAL A 29 -12.91 2.13 20.20
N SER A 30 -13.83 1.62 21.04
CA SER A 30 -13.53 1.21 22.41
C SER A 30 -12.69 -0.06 22.45
N THR A 31 -13.05 -1.08 21.69
CA THR A 31 -12.31 -2.34 21.58
C THR A 31 -10.87 -2.12 21.09
N THR A 32 -10.66 -1.24 20.10
CA THR A 32 -9.32 -0.88 19.64
C THR A 32 -8.46 -0.31 20.77
N LYS A 33 -9.06 0.40 21.74
CA LYS A 33 -8.35 0.95 22.90
C LYS A 33 -7.98 -0.14 23.90
N GLU A 34 -8.83 -1.13 24.09
CA GLU A 34 -8.62 -2.25 25.03
C GLU A 34 -7.62 -3.26 24.48
N GLU A 35 -7.69 -3.58 23.20
CA GLU A 35 -6.77 -4.51 22.54
C GLU A 35 -5.33 -3.96 22.41
N MET A 36 -5.13 -2.66 22.48
CA MET A 36 -3.79 -2.04 22.61
C MET A 36 -3.19 -2.25 24.01
N GLY A 37 -3.45 -3.40 24.62
CA GLY A 37 -2.96 -3.82 25.93
C GLY A 37 -1.46 -4.13 25.98
N GLY A 38 -1.01 -4.66 27.14
CA GLY A 38 0.40 -4.91 27.39
C GLY A 38 1.11 -5.78 26.35
N LYS A 39 0.47 -6.86 25.90
CA LYS A 39 1.02 -7.76 24.86
C LYS A 39 1.26 -7.06 23.53
N PHE A 40 0.31 -6.26 23.07
CA PHE A 40 0.45 -5.45 21.87
C PHE A 40 1.64 -4.48 21.96
N LYS A 41 1.77 -3.79 23.10
CA LYS A 41 2.87 -2.83 23.33
C LYS A 41 4.23 -3.51 23.30
N ILE A 42 4.35 -4.73 23.86
CA ILE A 42 5.61 -5.49 23.83
C ILE A 42 5.96 -5.88 22.41
N VAL A 43 5.02 -6.48 21.66
CA VAL A 43 5.23 -6.87 20.26
C VAL A 43 5.57 -5.66 19.40
N PHE A 44 4.81 -4.57 19.54
CA PHE A 44 5.09 -3.32 18.85
C PHE A 44 6.47 -2.75 19.21
N GLY A 45 6.87 -2.80 20.49
CA GLY A 45 8.18 -2.36 20.94
C GLY A 45 9.33 -3.16 20.31
N ILE A 46 9.18 -4.49 20.22
CA ILE A 46 10.16 -5.36 19.55
C ILE A 46 10.31 -4.98 18.07
N PHE A 47 9.18 -4.87 17.33
CA PHE A 47 9.23 -4.50 15.92
C PHE A 47 9.74 -3.07 15.70
N ALA A 48 9.41 -2.14 16.58
CA ALA A 48 9.95 -0.78 16.53
C ALA A 48 11.47 -0.77 16.74
N ALA A 49 11.97 -1.53 17.72
CA ALA A 49 13.41 -1.65 17.96
C ALA A 49 14.14 -2.28 16.76
N LEU A 50 13.61 -3.36 16.19
CA LEU A 50 14.16 -3.99 14.98
C LEU A 50 14.13 -3.02 13.78
N SER A 51 13.08 -2.24 13.63
CA SER A 51 12.97 -1.24 12.57
C SER A 51 14.02 -0.12 12.74
N ILE A 52 14.24 0.34 13.96
CA ILE A 52 15.27 1.34 14.26
C ILE A 52 16.67 0.78 13.95
N MET A 53 16.95 -0.45 14.36
CA MET A 53 18.21 -1.12 14.02
C MET A 53 18.40 -1.24 12.51
N GLY A 54 17.35 -1.62 11.78
CA GLY A 54 17.38 -1.69 10.32
C GLY A 54 17.65 -0.34 9.66
N ILE A 55 17.00 0.72 10.13
CA ILE A 55 17.22 2.09 9.64
C ILE A 55 18.67 2.54 9.93
N LEU A 56 19.18 2.30 11.14
CA LEU A 56 20.56 2.64 11.49
C LEU A 56 21.56 1.89 10.60
N SER A 57 21.35 0.58 10.39
CA SER A 57 22.18 -0.22 9.49
C SER A 57 22.15 0.30 8.05
N LEU A 58 20.97 0.71 7.57
CA LEU A 58 20.82 1.31 6.24
C LEU A 58 21.54 2.64 6.14
N VAL A 59 21.45 3.52 7.16
CA VAL A 59 22.18 4.80 7.21
C VAL A 59 23.68 4.55 7.17
N ILE A 60 24.20 3.63 7.98
CA ILE A 60 25.61 3.24 7.96
C ILE A 60 26.02 2.74 6.58
N LYS A 61 25.19 1.90 5.94
CA LYS A 61 25.47 1.40 4.60
C LYS A 61 25.51 2.51 3.55
N ILE A 62 24.61 3.49 3.63
CA ILE A 62 24.60 4.65 2.75
C ILE A 62 25.86 5.49 2.93
N THR A 63 26.35 5.68 4.17
CA THR A 63 27.58 6.44 4.44
C THR A 63 28.86 5.75 3.94
N GLN A 64 28.82 4.42 3.77
CA GLN A 64 29.92 3.66 3.14
C GLN A 64 29.98 3.83 1.61
N GLY A 65 28.97 4.48 1.02
CA GLY A 65 28.88 4.75 -0.42
C GLY A 65 28.21 3.63 -1.21
N PHE A 66 28.22 3.80 -2.52
CA PHE A 66 27.51 2.92 -3.46
C PHE A 66 28.45 2.15 -4.40
N ASP A 67 29.77 2.17 -4.14
CA ASP A 67 30.77 1.55 -5.02
C ASP A 67 30.76 0.01 -4.92
N ASP A 68 30.57 -0.53 -3.73
CA ASP A 68 30.41 -1.97 -3.53
C ASP A 68 29.02 -2.47 -3.97
N LYS A 69 28.88 -2.74 -5.27
CA LYS A 69 27.63 -3.20 -5.87
C LYS A 69 27.19 -4.56 -5.37
N SER A 70 28.11 -5.44 -4.92
CA SER A 70 27.78 -6.80 -4.48
C SER A 70 26.93 -6.79 -3.20
N SER A 71 27.29 -5.97 -2.24
CA SER A 71 26.53 -5.81 -0.99
C SER A 71 25.17 -5.14 -1.19
N TRP A 72 25.05 -4.21 -2.17
CA TRP A 72 23.76 -3.66 -2.56
C TRP A 72 22.88 -4.67 -3.30
N GLY A 73 23.45 -5.69 -3.92
CA GLY A 73 22.72 -6.79 -4.54
C GLY A 73 21.85 -7.57 -3.53
N TYR A 74 22.37 -7.89 -2.35
CA TYR A 74 21.59 -8.54 -1.28
C TYR A 74 20.44 -7.65 -0.79
N TYR A 75 20.73 -6.36 -0.60
CA TYR A 75 19.69 -5.39 -0.24
C TYR A 75 18.60 -5.31 -1.31
N SER A 76 18.99 -5.25 -2.58
CA SER A 76 18.06 -5.24 -3.71
C SER A 76 17.18 -6.49 -3.75
N ALA A 77 17.73 -7.68 -3.52
CA ALA A 77 16.97 -8.91 -3.50
C ALA A 77 15.88 -8.92 -2.39
N ILE A 78 16.22 -8.47 -1.18
CA ILE A 78 15.27 -8.36 -0.07
C ILE A 78 14.20 -7.31 -0.38
N VAL A 79 14.59 -6.15 -0.90
CA VAL A 79 13.64 -5.09 -1.28
C VAL A 79 12.71 -5.56 -2.39
N SER A 80 13.22 -6.29 -3.39
CA SER A 80 12.41 -6.91 -4.45
C SER A 80 11.34 -7.83 -3.89
N LEU A 81 11.72 -8.70 -2.96
CA LEU A 81 10.78 -9.61 -2.28
C LEU A 81 9.71 -8.84 -1.52
N LEU A 82 10.11 -7.91 -0.66
CA LEU A 82 9.17 -7.13 0.18
C LEU A 82 8.26 -6.25 -0.67
N PHE A 83 8.80 -5.63 -1.70
CA PHE A 83 8.04 -4.83 -2.65
C PHE A 83 7.07 -5.69 -3.46
N GLY A 84 7.53 -6.86 -3.94
CA GLY A 84 6.69 -7.84 -4.61
C GLY A 84 5.53 -8.33 -3.75
N VAL A 85 5.75 -8.56 -2.44
CA VAL A 85 4.71 -9.04 -1.52
C VAL A 85 3.78 -7.91 -1.07
N PHE A 86 4.33 -6.88 -0.45
CA PHE A 86 3.53 -5.85 0.21
C PHE A 86 3.09 -4.73 -0.74
N GLY A 87 3.91 -4.38 -1.72
CA GLY A 87 3.55 -3.39 -2.73
C GLY A 87 2.40 -3.84 -3.62
N THR A 88 2.28 -5.16 -3.86
CA THR A 88 1.24 -5.72 -4.71
C THR A 88 0.00 -6.20 -3.94
N ALA A 89 0.09 -6.41 -2.61
CA ALA A 89 -1.03 -6.88 -1.80
C ALA A 89 -2.33 -6.06 -1.98
N PRO A 90 -2.32 -4.72 -2.12
CA PRO A 90 -3.52 -3.93 -2.40
C PRO A 90 -4.23 -4.32 -3.70
N MET A 91 -3.57 -5.04 -4.62
CA MET A 91 -4.17 -5.49 -5.88
C MET A 91 -5.37 -6.41 -5.67
N VAL A 92 -5.45 -7.11 -4.53
CA VAL A 92 -6.63 -7.92 -4.16
C VAL A 92 -7.91 -7.08 -4.06
N ALA A 93 -7.79 -5.82 -3.68
CA ALA A 93 -8.91 -4.87 -3.68
C ALA A 93 -9.03 -4.11 -5.01
N ILE A 94 -7.89 -3.75 -5.60
CA ILE A 94 -7.81 -2.88 -6.77
C ILE A 94 -8.31 -3.58 -8.03
N ALA A 95 -7.82 -4.79 -8.32
CA ALA A 95 -8.16 -5.49 -9.56
C ALA A 95 -9.67 -5.81 -9.68
N PRO A 96 -10.33 -6.39 -8.64
CA PRO A 96 -11.77 -6.60 -8.69
C PRO A 96 -12.57 -5.30 -8.79
N MET A 97 -12.11 -4.23 -8.13
CA MET A 97 -12.78 -2.93 -8.20
C MET A 97 -12.72 -2.34 -9.62
N ILE A 98 -11.58 -2.45 -10.31
CA ILE A 98 -11.45 -2.02 -11.72
C ILE A 98 -12.38 -2.87 -12.61
N ALA A 99 -12.48 -4.19 -12.33
CA ALA A 99 -13.37 -5.11 -13.02
C ALA A 99 -14.85 -4.96 -12.62
N LYS A 100 -15.20 -4.01 -11.71
CA LYS A 100 -16.56 -3.79 -11.19
C LYS A 100 -17.15 -5.03 -10.50
N ALA A 101 -16.32 -5.86 -9.89
CA ALA A 101 -16.74 -7.04 -9.14
C ALA A 101 -17.00 -6.68 -7.67
N ASP A 102 -18.14 -7.11 -7.13
CA ASP A 102 -18.55 -6.76 -5.76
C ASP A 102 -18.06 -7.72 -4.68
N TRP A 103 -17.65 -8.93 -5.03
CA TRP A 103 -17.22 -9.97 -4.10
C TRP A 103 -15.98 -9.60 -3.26
N HIS A 104 -15.18 -8.64 -3.71
CA HIS A 104 -13.95 -8.22 -3.02
C HIS A 104 -14.22 -7.38 -1.76
N ARG A 105 -15.43 -6.82 -1.59
CA ARG A 105 -15.72 -5.83 -0.53
C ARG A 105 -15.34 -6.30 0.89
N PRO A 106 -15.60 -7.54 1.33
CA PRO A 106 -15.24 -7.98 2.68
C PRO A 106 -13.72 -7.98 2.92
N ILE A 107 -12.92 -8.36 1.91
CA ILE A 107 -11.47 -8.47 2.01
C ILE A 107 -10.74 -7.19 1.60
N ALA A 108 -11.41 -6.28 0.87
CA ALA A 108 -10.84 -5.03 0.38
C ALA A 108 -10.26 -4.17 1.52
N ARG A 109 -10.88 -4.22 2.70
CA ARG A 109 -10.41 -3.45 3.85
C ARG A 109 -9.03 -3.93 4.33
N ILE A 110 -8.86 -5.24 4.44
CA ILE A 110 -7.59 -5.86 4.83
C ILE A 110 -6.53 -5.55 3.78
N ALA A 111 -6.85 -5.75 2.49
CA ALA A 111 -5.95 -5.43 1.38
C ALA A 111 -5.51 -3.95 1.38
N ASN A 112 -6.43 -3.02 1.61
CA ASN A 112 -6.12 -1.59 1.71
C ASN A 112 -5.20 -1.25 2.90
N MET A 113 -5.30 -1.96 4.03
CA MET A 113 -4.37 -1.79 5.15
C MET A 113 -2.93 -2.18 4.78
N PHE A 114 -2.76 -3.18 3.91
CA PHE A 114 -1.44 -3.56 3.39
C PHE A 114 -0.78 -2.48 2.54
N THR A 115 -1.53 -1.46 2.08
CA THR A 115 -0.93 -0.29 1.43
C THR A 115 0.11 0.39 2.34
N ALA A 116 -0.11 0.42 3.65
CA ALA A 116 0.87 0.98 4.59
C ALA A 116 2.19 0.19 4.60
N ALA A 117 2.11 -1.16 4.58
CA ALA A 117 3.28 -2.01 4.44
C ALA A 117 3.93 -1.86 3.05
N GLY A 118 3.12 -1.74 1.99
CA GLY A 118 3.57 -1.44 0.63
C GLY A 118 4.35 -0.12 0.55
N LEU A 119 3.87 0.93 1.19
CA LEU A 119 4.58 2.22 1.25
C LEU A 119 5.94 2.11 1.94
N SER A 120 6.07 1.31 3.00
CA SER A 120 7.38 1.05 3.62
C SER A 120 8.33 0.35 2.66
N SER A 121 7.86 -0.63 1.89
CA SER A 121 8.66 -1.30 0.85
C SER A 121 9.10 -0.34 -0.26
N VAL A 122 8.21 0.58 -0.68
CA VAL A 122 8.54 1.62 -1.67
C VAL A 122 9.63 2.55 -1.13
N LEU A 123 9.57 2.94 0.15
CA LEU A 123 10.64 3.74 0.76
C LEU A 123 12.00 3.03 0.73
N MET A 124 12.02 1.70 0.92
CA MET A 124 13.24 0.92 0.81
C MET A 124 13.81 0.85 -0.62
N VAL A 125 13.05 1.18 -1.65
CA VAL A 125 13.55 1.28 -3.03
C VAL A 125 14.38 2.55 -3.26
N PHE A 126 14.14 3.64 -2.51
CA PHE A 126 14.85 4.92 -2.76
C PHE A 126 16.39 4.83 -2.75
N PRO A 127 17.05 4.16 -1.79
CA PRO A 127 18.51 4.03 -1.82
C PRO A 127 19.04 3.33 -3.08
N LEU A 128 18.23 2.42 -3.65
CA LEU A 128 18.64 1.68 -4.85
C LEU A 128 18.73 2.54 -6.10
N ILE A 129 18.08 3.71 -6.12
CA ILE A 129 18.23 4.69 -7.21
C ILE A 129 19.70 5.13 -7.36
N PHE A 130 20.40 5.28 -6.22
CA PHE A 130 21.82 5.64 -6.19
C PHE A 130 22.75 4.44 -6.40
N ALA A 131 22.25 3.22 -6.12
CA ALA A 131 22.97 1.97 -6.32
C ALA A 131 22.79 1.37 -7.73
N LEU A 132 22.13 2.08 -8.66
CA LEU A 132 21.91 1.61 -10.03
C LEU A 132 23.22 1.18 -10.70
N PRO A 133 23.23 0.09 -11.47
CA PRO A 133 24.39 -0.35 -12.22
C PRO A 133 24.88 0.72 -13.19
N PRO A 134 26.20 0.91 -13.36
CA PRO A 134 26.74 1.91 -14.24
C PRO A 134 26.40 1.56 -15.71
N LEU A 135 25.98 2.55 -16.50
CA LEU A 135 25.68 2.37 -17.92
C LEU A 135 26.94 2.27 -18.80
N VAL A 136 28.08 2.75 -18.30
CA VAL A 136 29.35 2.72 -18.99
C VAL A 136 30.33 1.87 -18.19
N VAL A 137 30.91 0.85 -18.82
CA VAL A 137 31.91 -0.03 -18.21
C VAL A 137 33.09 -0.14 -19.18
N GLY A 138 34.28 0.18 -18.71
CA GLY A 138 35.50 0.11 -19.56
C GLY A 138 35.47 1.04 -20.78
N GLY A 139 34.75 2.17 -20.70
CA GLY A 139 34.61 3.09 -21.86
C GLY A 139 33.51 2.71 -22.84
N TYR A 140 32.90 1.54 -22.69
CA TYR A 140 31.82 1.07 -23.55
C TYR A 140 30.46 1.18 -22.83
N ARG A 141 29.45 1.63 -23.58
CA ARG A 141 28.09 1.71 -23.08
C ARG A 141 27.46 0.33 -23.04
N ARG A 142 26.82 -0.02 -21.94
CA ARG A 142 26.07 -1.27 -21.79
C ARG A 142 24.89 -1.31 -22.77
N ARG A 143 24.64 -2.49 -23.33
CA ARG A 143 23.45 -2.74 -24.16
C ARG A 143 22.25 -2.94 -23.20
N SER A 144 21.42 -1.92 -23.11
CA SER A 144 20.17 -1.91 -22.34
C SER A 144 19.11 -1.14 -23.10
N ILE A 145 17.91 -1.03 -22.57
CA ILE A 145 16.85 -0.16 -23.13
C ILE A 145 17.27 1.33 -23.13
N TRP A 146 18.31 1.68 -22.35
CA TRP A 146 18.84 3.04 -22.23
C TRP A 146 19.99 3.32 -23.22
N PHE A 147 20.15 2.47 -24.23
CA PHE A 147 21.31 2.50 -25.14
C PHE A 147 21.60 3.88 -25.76
N ASP A 148 20.57 4.55 -26.26
CA ASP A 148 20.69 5.89 -26.83
C ASP A 148 20.28 7.04 -25.87
N ALA A 149 19.87 6.70 -24.66
CA ALA A 149 19.44 7.69 -23.69
C ALA A 149 20.64 8.36 -22.98
N ASN A 150 20.41 9.52 -22.37
CA ASN A 150 21.38 10.16 -21.50
C ASN A 150 21.76 9.25 -20.31
N ILE A 151 23.00 9.35 -19.79
CA ILE A 151 23.52 8.50 -18.71
C ILE A 151 22.61 8.52 -17.45
N TYR A 152 22.02 9.67 -17.12
CA TYR A 152 21.14 9.80 -15.95
C TYR A 152 19.67 9.45 -16.21
N THR A 153 19.32 9.07 -17.42
CA THR A 153 17.94 8.74 -17.78
C THR A 153 17.33 7.63 -16.89
N PRO A 154 18.01 6.51 -16.60
CA PRO A 154 17.50 5.49 -15.70
C PRO A 154 17.17 6.02 -14.31
N HIS A 155 18.03 6.87 -13.75
CA HIS A 155 17.83 7.47 -12.44
C HIS A 155 16.58 8.34 -12.38
N VAL A 156 16.40 9.19 -13.42
CA VAL A 156 15.23 10.09 -13.49
C VAL A 156 13.93 9.29 -13.63
N PHE A 157 13.86 8.37 -14.59
CA PHE A 157 12.62 7.60 -14.81
C PHE A 157 12.28 6.68 -13.63
N PHE A 158 13.28 5.97 -13.10
CA PHE A 158 13.08 5.10 -11.95
C PHE A 158 12.70 5.92 -10.70
N GLY A 159 13.38 7.05 -10.46
CA GLY A 159 13.06 7.95 -9.36
C GLY A 159 11.64 8.51 -9.46
N LEU A 160 11.21 9.01 -10.63
CA LEU A 160 9.86 9.50 -10.84
C LEU A 160 8.80 8.40 -10.64
N ALA A 161 9.07 7.17 -11.12
CA ALA A 161 8.17 6.05 -10.94
C ALA A 161 7.99 5.70 -9.45
N VAL A 162 9.08 5.62 -8.70
CA VAL A 162 9.07 5.31 -7.25
C VAL A 162 8.37 6.41 -6.45
N VAL A 163 8.70 7.68 -6.72
CA VAL A 163 8.02 8.84 -6.09
C VAL A 163 6.54 8.84 -6.42
N GLY A 164 6.19 8.64 -7.70
CA GLY A 164 4.81 8.57 -8.14
C GLY A 164 4.03 7.48 -7.43
N LEU A 165 4.57 6.25 -7.36
CA LEU A 165 3.95 5.13 -6.64
C LEU A 165 3.75 5.45 -5.15
N PHE A 166 4.76 6.03 -4.50
CA PHE A 166 4.69 6.41 -3.10
C PHE A 166 3.59 7.45 -2.85
N LEU A 167 3.56 8.53 -3.62
CA LEU A 167 2.57 9.59 -3.45
C LEU A 167 1.14 9.11 -3.73
N ILE A 168 0.95 8.30 -4.76
CA ILE A 168 -0.37 7.75 -5.10
C ILE A 168 -0.79 6.73 -4.06
N GLY A 169 0.11 5.87 -3.56
CA GLY A 169 -0.17 4.93 -2.49
C GLY A 169 -0.56 5.63 -1.19
N LEU A 170 0.14 6.72 -0.83
CA LEU A 170 -0.20 7.54 0.31
C LEU A 170 -1.58 8.20 0.16
N ALA A 171 -1.87 8.76 -1.02
CA ALA A 171 -3.18 9.33 -1.32
C ALA A 171 -4.30 8.29 -1.27
N MET A 172 -4.08 7.10 -1.81
CA MET A 172 -5.03 5.98 -1.77
C MET A 172 -5.31 5.53 -0.33
N LEU A 173 -4.25 5.37 0.49
CA LEU A 173 -4.37 5.01 1.90
C LEU A 173 -5.19 6.06 2.66
N TRP A 174 -4.89 7.34 2.45
CA TRP A 174 -5.62 8.43 3.08
C TRP A 174 -7.09 8.47 2.64
N VAL A 175 -7.37 8.45 1.34
CA VAL A 175 -8.73 8.53 0.81
C VAL A 175 -9.58 7.35 1.27
N SER A 176 -9.02 6.12 1.28
CA SER A 176 -9.72 4.94 1.76
C SER A 176 -10.01 4.98 3.27
N SER A 177 -9.22 5.74 4.04
CA SER A 177 -9.36 5.86 5.49
C SER A 177 -10.31 7.01 5.91
N ILE A 178 -10.82 7.83 5.00
CA ILE A 178 -11.70 8.97 5.33
C ILE A 178 -12.92 8.57 6.16
N PRO A 179 -13.67 7.50 5.87
CA PRO A 179 -14.81 7.08 6.69
C PRO A 179 -14.41 6.68 8.13
N ASP A 180 -13.25 6.01 8.30
CA ASP A 180 -12.76 5.62 9.63
C ASP A 180 -12.31 6.82 10.44
N LEU A 181 -11.66 7.78 9.77
CA LEU A 181 -11.28 9.05 10.39
C LEU A 181 -12.50 9.86 10.81
N ALA A 182 -13.59 9.82 10.03
CA ALA A 182 -14.86 10.43 10.43
C ALA A 182 -15.44 9.73 11.68
N ALA A 183 -15.47 8.41 11.70
CA ALA A 183 -15.90 7.64 12.86
C ALA A 183 -15.04 7.91 14.10
N MET A 184 -13.72 7.99 13.92
CA MET A 184 -12.79 8.33 15.00
C MET A 184 -13.01 9.77 15.51
N ARG A 185 -13.30 10.73 14.63
CA ARG A 185 -13.65 12.12 15.00
C ARG A 185 -14.86 12.15 15.92
N ASP A 186 -15.88 11.36 15.60
CA ASP A 186 -17.18 11.42 16.29
C ASP A 186 -17.18 10.65 17.63
N HIS A 187 -16.28 9.66 17.78
CA HIS A 187 -16.24 8.78 18.97
C HIS A 187 -14.95 8.89 19.79
N SER A 188 -14.06 9.84 19.51
CA SER A 188 -12.84 10.05 20.30
C SER A 188 -12.76 11.47 20.86
N THR A 189 -11.81 11.70 21.78
CA THR A 189 -11.57 12.99 22.45
C THR A 189 -10.11 13.42 22.36
N GLY A 190 -9.84 14.69 22.58
CA GLY A 190 -8.51 15.24 22.70
C GLY A 190 -7.71 15.29 21.38
N ARG A 191 -6.44 14.87 21.42
CA ARG A 191 -5.54 14.93 20.24
C ARG A 191 -6.01 14.06 19.09
N ARG A 192 -6.55 12.87 19.38
CA ARG A 192 -7.08 11.94 18.37
C ARG A 192 -8.24 12.56 17.59
N GLN A 193 -9.16 13.22 18.30
CA GLN A 193 -10.30 13.90 17.68
C GLN A 193 -9.85 15.03 16.75
N ARG A 194 -8.88 15.85 17.16
CA ARG A 194 -8.35 16.95 16.33
C ARG A 194 -7.70 16.43 15.05
N PHE A 195 -6.88 15.40 15.17
CA PHE A 195 -6.23 14.76 14.04
C PHE A 195 -7.28 14.17 13.07
N ALA A 196 -8.21 13.40 13.59
CA ALA A 196 -9.28 12.79 12.81
C ALA A 196 -10.18 13.84 12.14
N LYS A 197 -10.49 14.95 12.84
CA LYS A 197 -11.26 16.07 12.26
C LYS A 197 -10.55 16.72 11.07
N ALA A 198 -9.24 16.94 11.16
CA ALA A 198 -8.47 17.53 10.08
C ALA A 198 -8.43 16.62 8.85
N LEU A 199 -8.20 15.31 9.03
CA LEU A 199 -8.03 14.37 7.93
C LEU A 199 -9.35 13.83 7.35
N SER A 200 -10.45 13.82 8.09
CA SER A 200 -11.77 13.39 7.58
C SER A 200 -12.44 14.40 6.64
N ARG A 201 -11.90 15.62 6.54
CA ARG A 201 -12.37 16.69 5.63
C ARG A 201 -13.89 16.91 5.62
N GLY A 202 -14.51 16.84 6.79
CA GLY A 202 -15.96 17.07 6.92
C GLY A 202 -16.82 15.94 6.33
N PHE A 203 -16.29 14.73 6.20
CA PHE A 203 -17.08 13.59 5.78
C PHE A 203 -18.15 13.26 6.84
N VAL A 204 -19.42 13.22 6.42
CA VAL A 204 -20.58 12.90 7.24
C VAL A 204 -21.42 11.74 6.69
N GLY A 205 -20.95 11.10 5.61
CA GLY A 205 -21.58 9.91 5.05
C GLY A 205 -22.79 10.17 4.16
N THR A 206 -22.95 11.37 3.60
CA THR A 206 -24.03 11.63 2.64
C THR A 206 -23.82 10.80 1.37
N GLU A 207 -24.89 10.46 0.66
CA GLU A 207 -24.83 9.69 -0.58
C GLU A 207 -23.87 10.33 -1.61
N ARG A 208 -23.95 11.65 -1.78
CA ARG A 208 -23.03 12.40 -2.66
C ARG A 208 -21.56 12.24 -2.25
N GLN A 209 -21.28 12.24 -0.94
CA GLN A 209 -19.92 12.04 -0.43
C GLN A 209 -19.43 10.62 -0.69
N TRP A 210 -20.31 9.60 -0.52
CA TRP A 210 -19.97 8.22 -0.84
C TRP A 210 -19.70 8.00 -2.33
N ILE A 211 -20.50 8.56 -3.21
CA ILE A 211 -20.27 8.49 -4.67
C ILE A 211 -18.93 9.14 -5.01
N SER A 212 -18.66 10.34 -4.50
CA SER A 212 -17.39 11.03 -4.72
C SER A 212 -16.18 10.25 -4.15
N LEU A 213 -16.34 9.65 -2.97
CA LEU A 213 -15.28 8.85 -2.34
C LEU A 213 -14.94 7.63 -3.19
N ARG A 214 -15.95 6.87 -3.65
CA ARG A 214 -15.75 5.69 -4.52
C ARG A 214 -15.06 6.07 -5.83
N ALA A 215 -15.47 7.18 -6.46
CA ALA A 215 -14.82 7.66 -7.67
C ALA A 215 -13.35 8.00 -7.45
N ARG A 216 -13.02 8.67 -6.33
CA ARG A 216 -11.62 8.99 -5.96
C ARG A 216 -10.80 7.73 -5.68
N ILE A 217 -11.33 6.78 -4.91
CA ILE A 217 -10.67 5.51 -4.65
C ILE A 217 -10.40 4.77 -5.97
N GLY A 218 -11.40 4.70 -6.87
CA GLY A 218 -11.24 4.07 -8.18
C GLY A 218 -10.12 4.71 -9.00
N MET A 219 -10.09 6.03 -9.07
CA MET A 219 -9.04 6.77 -9.78
C MET A 219 -7.66 6.52 -9.17
N MET A 220 -7.51 6.66 -7.84
CA MET A 220 -6.22 6.43 -7.16
C MET A 220 -5.75 4.97 -7.33
N SER A 221 -6.66 4.01 -7.28
CA SER A 221 -6.36 2.60 -7.47
C SER A 221 -5.85 2.30 -8.88
N THR A 222 -6.45 2.91 -9.90
CA THR A 222 -5.99 2.75 -11.28
C THR A 222 -4.58 3.34 -11.45
N PHE A 223 -4.32 4.53 -10.91
CA PHE A 223 -2.97 5.10 -10.94
C PHE A 223 -1.98 4.27 -10.14
N TYR A 224 -2.37 3.77 -8.94
CA TYR A 224 -1.51 2.89 -8.16
C TYR A 224 -1.11 1.65 -8.95
N PHE A 225 -2.06 1.00 -9.61
CA PHE A 225 -1.79 -0.15 -10.47
C PHE A 225 -0.81 0.18 -11.59
N MET A 226 -1.03 1.28 -12.32
CA MET A 226 -0.15 1.70 -13.42
C MET A 226 1.28 1.96 -12.93
N PHE A 227 1.44 2.71 -11.85
CA PHE A 227 2.77 3.00 -11.29
C PHE A 227 3.42 1.77 -10.67
N LEU A 228 2.64 0.87 -10.07
CA LEU A 228 3.13 -0.40 -9.53
C LEU A 228 3.79 -1.23 -10.64
N ILE A 229 3.08 -1.45 -11.75
CA ILE A 229 3.62 -2.18 -12.91
C ILE A 229 4.85 -1.46 -13.46
N PHE A 230 4.79 -0.14 -13.59
CA PHE A 230 5.91 0.65 -14.11
C PHE A 230 7.17 0.53 -13.24
N VAL A 231 7.04 0.60 -11.92
CA VAL A 231 8.16 0.40 -10.99
C VAL A 231 8.71 -1.02 -11.10
N HIS A 232 7.86 -2.04 -11.17
CA HIS A 232 8.30 -3.44 -11.35
C HIS A 232 9.08 -3.63 -12.67
N ILE A 233 8.61 -3.04 -13.76
CA ILE A 233 9.30 -3.09 -15.05
C ILE A 233 10.68 -2.42 -14.94
N LEU A 234 10.74 -1.19 -14.45
CA LEU A 234 12.00 -0.47 -14.33
C LEU A 234 12.96 -1.13 -13.35
N TYR A 235 12.44 -1.69 -12.25
CA TYR A 235 13.23 -2.45 -11.31
C TYR A 235 13.88 -3.68 -11.96
N SER A 236 13.09 -4.47 -12.67
CA SER A 236 13.57 -5.66 -13.37
C SER A 236 14.62 -5.33 -14.43
N ILE A 237 14.41 -4.28 -15.20
CA ILE A 237 15.36 -3.85 -16.24
C ILE A 237 16.68 -3.42 -15.60
N ASN A 238 16.64 -2.55 -14.60
CA ASN A 238 17.84 -1.94 -14.05
C ASN A 238 18.66 -2.89 -13.15
N PHE A 239 18.01 -3.83 -12.45
CA PHE A 239 18.68 -4.69 -11.47
C PHE A 239 18.86 -6.14 -11.93
N ASN A 240 18.10 -6.61 -12.91
CA ASN A 240 18.18 -7.99 -13.35
C ASN A 240 18.68 -8.12 -14.80
N LEU A 241 18.03 -7.45 -15.76
CA LEU A 241 18.36 -7.61 -17.18
C LEU A 241 19.71 -6.98 -17.56
N GLU A 242 20.10 -5.90 -16.89
CA GLU A 242 21.34 -5.20 -17.20
C GLU A 242 22.60 -5.84 -16.57
N LEU A 243 22.41 -6.75 -15.61
CA LEU A 243 23.54 -7.40 -14.92
C LEU A 243 24.20 -8.51 -15.74
N VAL A 244 23.45 -9.12 -16.68
CA VAL A 244 23.95 -10.22 -17.52
C VAL A 244 24.21 -9.71 -18.92
N ALA A 245 25.49 -9.69 -19.32
CA ALA A 245 25.89 -9.25 -20.64
C ALA A 245 25.27 -10.13 -21.74
N GLY A 246 24.58 -9.50 -22.70
CA GLY A 246 23.95 -10.19 -23.81
C GLY A 246 22.60 -10.84 -23.52
N TRP A 247 22.14 -10.85 -22.25
CA TRP A 247 20.82 -11.37 -21.95
C TRP A 247 19.74 -10.40 -22.45
N LYS A 248 18.80 -10.94 -23.22
CA LYS A 248 17.67 -10.20 -23.77
C LYS A 248 16.40 -11.01 -23.44
N ASP A 249 15.66 -10.56 -22.46
CA ASP A 249 14.40 -11.16 -22.09
C ASP A 249 13.32 -10.08 -21.96
N ALA A 250 12.47 -9.98 -22.99
CA ALA A 250 11.36 -9.03 -22.99
C ALA A 250 10.22 -9.43 -22.06
N ILE A 251 10.14 -10.69 -21.66
CA ILE A 251 9.05 -11.25 -20.83
C ILE A 251 9.36 -11.11 -19.33
N TYR A 252 10.63 -11.09 -18.97
CA TYR A 252 11.04 -11.09 -17.56
C TYR A 252 10.44 -9.96 -16.71
N PRO A 253 10.37 -8.69 -17.17
CA PRO A 253 9.74 -7.63 -16.39
C PRO A 253 8.26 -7.89 -16.09
N MET A 254 7.52 -8.44 -17.05
CA MET A 254 6.11 -8.83 -16.84
C MET A 254 6.02 -10.03 -15.91
N TYR A 255 6.87 -11.04 -16.06
CA TYR A 255 6.95 -12.18 -15.15
C TYR A 255 7.20 -11.74 -13.70
N HIS A 256 8.15 -10.83 -13.48
CA HIS A 256 8.45 -10.27 -12.16
C HIS A 256 7.24 -9.52 -11.56
N ALA A 257 6.53 -8.72 -12.34
CA ALA A 257 5.33 -8.04 -11.90
C ALA A 257 4.20 -9.02 -11.52
N MET A 258 3.97 -10.04 -12.35
CA MET A 258 2.92 -11.04 -12.14
C MET A 258 3.21 -11.94 -10.93
N THR A 259 4.45 -12.38 -10.74
CA THR A 259 4.85 -13.15 -9.54
C THR A 259 4.71 -12.32 -8.27
N GLY A 260 5.01 -11.01 -8.34
CA GLY A 260 4.74 -10.07 -7.26
C GLY A 260 3.25 -10.03 -6.91
N ILE A 261 2.37 -9.82 -7.89
CA ILE A 261 0.91 -9.80 -7.68
C ILE A 261 0.43 -11.12 -7.07
N GLN A 262 0.90 -12.26 -7.57
CA GLN A 262 0.55 -13.58 -7.02
C GLN A 262 0.98 -13.70 -5.55
N SER A 263 2.17 -13.25 -5.20
CA SER A 263 2.69 -13.25 -3.83
C SER A 263 1.87 -12.34 -2.91
N GLY A 264 1.44 -11.18 -3.40
CA GLY A 264 0.54 -10.28 -2.69
C GLY A 264 -0.83 -10.89 -2.43
N ILE A 265 -1.43 -11.55 -3.42
CA ILE A 265 -2.69 -12.28 -3.27
C ILE A 265 -2.56 -13.37 -2.19
N ALA A 266 -1.51 -14.20 -2.27
CA ALA A 266 -1.24 -15.25 -1.29
C ALA A 266 -1.11 -14.68 0.14
N THR A 267 -0.42 -13.56 0.28
CA THR A 267 -0.25 -12.86 1.57
C THR A 267 -1.58 -12.40 2.15
N ILE A 268 -2.46 -11.82 1.34
CA ILE A 268 -3.80 -11.42 1.80
C ILE A 268 -4.65 -12.64 2.18
N MET A 269 -4.59 -13.72 1.41
CA MET A 269 -5.30 -14.97 1.74
C MET A 269 -4.87 -15.52 3.10
N ILE A 270 -3.55 -15.56 3.36
CA ILE A 270 -3.00 -15.98 4.65
C ILE A 270 -3.46 -15.03 5.77
N ALA A 271 -3.39 -13.71 5.55
CA ALA A 271 -3.81 -12.73 6.54
C ALA A 271 -5.31 -12.88 6.89
N VAL A 272 -6.17 -13.04 5.89
CA VAL A 272 -7.61 -13.28 6.08
C VAL A 272 -7.85 -14.57 6.88
N TYR A 273 -7.17 -15.65 6.51
CA TYR A 273 -7.27 -16.92 7.23
C TYR A 273 -6.87 -16.79 8.71
N LEU A 274 -5.74 -16.13 8.97
CA LEU A 274 -5.27 -15.92 10.35
C LEU A 274 -6.22 -15.05 11.17
N ILE A 275 -6.76 -13.98 10.58
CA ILE A 275 -7.74 -13.10 11.23
C ILE A 275 -9.01 -13.88 11.56
N ARG A 276 -9.56 -14.64 10.60
CA ARG A 276 -10.76 -15.47 10.84
C ARG A 276 -10.53 -16.47 11.98
N LYS A 277 -9.40 -17.15 11.96
CA LYS A 277 -9.05 -18.13 13.00
C LYS A 277 -8.87 -17.49 14.37
N TYR A 278 -8.21 -16.33 14.44
CA TYR A 278 -7.94 -15.64 15.70
C TYR A 278 -9.23 -15.10 16.33
N TYR A 279 -10.08 -14.46 15.54
CA TYR A 279 -11.33 -13.88 16.02
C TYR A 279 -12.53 -14.86 16.01
N LYS A 280 -12.29 -16.13 15.63
CA LYS A 280 -13.34 -17.15 15.52
C LYS A 280 -14.55 -16.67 14.71
N LEU A 281 -14.28 -15.97 13.62
CA LEU A 281 -15.31 -15.53 12.69
C LEU A 281 -15.82 -16.76 11.94
N GLU A 282 -16.96 -17.25 12.34
CA GLU A 282 -17.74 -18.25 11.59
C GLU A 282 -18.39 -17.55 10.39
N ASP A 283 -18.64 -18.24 9.34
CA ASP A 283 -19.00 -17.85 7.96
C ASP A 283 -19.83 -16.59 7.75
#